data_6c43336a2fc35b6f157c9b3d859d92eb
#
_entry.id   6c43336a2fc35b6f157c9b3d859d92eb
#
_cell.length_a   1.000
_cell.length_b   1.000
_cell.length_c   1.000
_cell.angle_alpha   90.00
_cell.angle_beta   90.00
_cell.angle_gamma   90.00
#
_symmetry.space_group_name_H-M   'P 1'
#
loop_
_entity.id
_entity.type
_entity.pdbx_description
1 polymer ?
#
loop_
_entity_poly.entity_id
_entity_poly.type
_entity_poly.pdbx_seq_one_letter_code
_entity_poly.pdbx_strand_id
1 'polypeptide(L)'
;MEPMGRPARYSPEMKERAVRMVAEHAAAHGSQWAAMEAMAPKLGCTAETLRRWVRQAERDSGQRAGLTTDERQRLKDLERENRDLKRTNEILRLASAYFAKAELDRRAK
;
A
#
# COMPACT_ATOMS: atom_id res chain seq x y z
N MET A 1 -26.01 4.98 5.34
CA MET A 1 -25.33 4.00 6.05
C MET A 1 -23.90 3.77 5.61
N GLU A 2 -23.09 3.56 6.51
CA GLU A 2 -21.67 3.50 6.25
C GLU A 2 -21.30 2.15 5.66
N PRO A 3 -20.65 2.11 4.53
CA PRO A 3 -20.22 0.83 3.99
C PRO A 3 -19.12 0.24 4.83
N MET A 4 -18.84 -1.00 4.56
CA MET A 4 -17.72 -1.66 5.18
C MET A 4 -16.46 -0.87 4.91
N GLY A 5 -15.80 -0.47 5.97
CA GLY A 5 -14.66 0.39 5.83
C GLY A 5 -15.05 1.79 5.38
N ARG A 6 -14.17 2.69 5.58
CA ARG A 6 -14.40 4.08 5.18
C ARG A 6 -14.04 4.27 3.72
N PRO A 7 -14.82 5.05 2.99
CA PRO A 7 -14.36 5.45 1.67
C PRO A 7 -13.10 6.30 1.81
N ALA A 8 -12.26 6.26 0.82
CA ALA A 8 -11.09 7.09 0.82
C ALA A 8 -11.53 8.55 0.87
N ARG A 9 -10.93 9.34 1.75
CA ARG A 9 -11.27 10.74 1.88
C ARG A 9 -10.92 11.54 0.65
N TYR A 10 -9.90 11.09 -0.07
CA TYR A 10 -9.37 11.82 -1.20
C TYR A 10 -9.27 10.88 -2.39
N SER A 11 -9.78 11.33 -3.52
CA SER A 11 -9.72 10.53 -4.73
C SER A 11 -8.30 10.59 -5.33
N PRO A 12 -7.95 9.61 -6.15
CA PRO A 12 -6.66 9.65 -6.85
C PRO A 12 -6.50 10.93 -7.68
N GLU A 13 -7.57 11.38 -8.30
CA GLU A 13 -7.53 12.60 -9.11
C GLU A 13 -7.21 13.82 -8.25
N MET A 14 -7.80 13.88 -7.06
CA MET A 14 -7.52 14.98 -6.16
C MET A 14 -6.08 14.97 -5.69
N LYS A 15 -5.55 13.79 -5.36
CA LYS A 15 -4.15 13.67 -4.95
C LYS A 15 -3.21 14.15 -6.05
N GLU A 16 -3.49 13.72 -7.26
CA GLU A 16 -2.69 14.11 -8.42
C GLU A 16 -2.69 15.61 -8.63
N ARG A 17 -3.88 16.19 -8.54
CA ARG A 17 -4.02 17.64 -8.68
C ARG A 17 -3.26 18.37 -7.59
N ALA A 18 -3.37 17.88 -6.34
CA ALA A 18 -2.70 18.51 -5.22
C ALA A 18 -1.19 18.50 -5.40
N VAL A 19 -0.64 17.36 -5.82
CA VAL A 19 0.79 17.25 -6.05
C VAL A 19 1.23 18.21 -7.16
N ARG A 20 0.45 18.29 -8.23
CA ARG A 20 0.78 19.20 -9.33
C ARG A 20 0.76 20.65 -8.88
N MET A 21 -0.23 21.02 -8.05
CA MET A 21 -0.32 22.38 -7.55
C MET A 21 0.89 22.76 -6.69
N VAL A 22 1.36 21.82 -5.86
CA VAL A 22 2.55 22.06 -5.06
C VAL A 22 3.75 22.31 -5.97
N ALA A 23 3.91 21.46 -6.99
CA ALA A 23 5.03 21.60 -7.93
C ALA A 23 4.99 22.96 -8.63
N GLU A 24 3.81 23.38 -9.05
CA GLU A 24 3.66 24.62 -9.81
C GLU A 24 3.88 25.86 -8.96
N HIS A 25 3.63 25.77 -7.66
CA HIS A 25 3.67 26.94 -6.79
C HIS A 25 4.84 26.95 -5.81
N ALA A 26 5.71 25.92 -5.86
CA ALA A 26 6.81 25.85 -4.91
C ALA A 26 7.74 27.04 -4.98
N ALA A 27 8.03 27.52 -6.18
CA ALA A 27 8.93 28.64 -6.34
C ALA A 27 8.36 29.93 -5.76
N ALA A 28 7.05 30.11 -5.88
CA ALA A 28 6.37 31.31 -5.36
C ALA A 28 6.38 31.36 -3.84
N HIS A 29 6.48 30.23 -3.19
CA HIS A 29 6.47 30.16 -1.73
C HIS A 29 7.85 29.95 -1.12
N GLY A 30 8.88 29.93 -1.93
CA GLY A 30 10.24 29.85 -1.44
C GLY A 30 10.75 28.45 -1.16
N SER A 31 9.87 27.50 -0.93
CA SER A 31 10.23 26.10 -0.72
C SER A 31 9.03 25.21 -0.95
N GLN A 32 9.33 23.95 -1.15
CA GLN A 32 8.27 22.97 -1.35
C GLN A 32 7.39 22.84 -0.10
N TRP A 33 8.02 22.84 1.07
CA TRP A 33 7.27 22.74 2.33
C TRP A 33 6.36 23.95 2.55
N ALA A 34 6.87 25.13 2.26
CA ALA A 34 6.06 26.33 2.39
C ALA A 34 4.84 26.28 1.46
N ALA A 35 5.03 25.76 0.25
CA ALA A 35 3.92 25.59 -0.67
C ALA A 35 2.91 24.60 -0.12
N MET A 36 3.37 23.51 0.46
CA MET A 36 2.48 22.52 1.04
C MET A 36 1.65 23.13 2.18
N GLU A 37 2.31 23.90 3.04
CA GLU A 37 1.61 24.55 4.16
C GLU A 37 0.57 25.53 3.68
N ALA A 38 0.89 26.27 2.62
CA ALA A 38 -0.02 27.25 2.08
C ALA A 38 -1.23 26.61 1.39
N MET A 39 -1.00 25.49 0.73
CA MET A 39 -2.04 24.88 -0.10
C MET A 39 -2.89 23.85 0.61
N ALA A 40 -2.36 23.22 1.65
CA ALA A 40 -3.09 22.16 2.35
C ALA A 40 -4.48 22.60 2.84
N PRO A 41 -4.62 23.77 3.50
CA PRO A 41 -5.96 24.19 3.94
C PRO A 41 -6.94 24.37 2.79
N LYS A 42 -6.44 24.84 1.65
CA LYS A 42 -7.29 25.07 0.48
C LYS A 42 -7.75 23.76 -0.12
N LEU A 43 -6.99 22.69 0.09
CA LEU A 43 -7.30 21.38 -0.45
C LEU A 43 -8.04 20.51 0.55
N GLY A 44 -8.22 20.99 1.77
CA GLY A 44 -8.93 20.25 2.79
C GLY A 44 -8.13 19.13 3.41
N CYS A 45 -6.80 19.24 3.42
CA CYS A 45 -5.95 18.23 4.01
C CYS A 45 -4.88 18.91 4.87
N THR A 46 -4.09 18.10 5.56
CA THR A 46 -2.97 18.62 6.33
C THR A 46 -1.73 18.72 5.45
N ALA A 47 -0.80 19.58 5.87
CA ALA A 47 0.46 19.69 5.15
C ALA A 47 1.22 18.34 5.16
N GLU A 48 1.12 17.60 6.24
CA GLU A 48 1.77 16.29 6.36
C GLU A 48 1.19 15.29 5.36
N THR A 49 -0.14 15.28 5.22
CA THR A 49 -0.80 14.43 4.23
C THR A 49 -0.33 14.79 2.82
N LEU A 50 -0.30 16.09 2.55
CA LEU A 50 0.13 16.56 1.23
C LEU A 50 1.59 16.18 0.97
N ARG A 51 2.44 16.28 1.99
CA ARG A 51 3.84 15.88 1.90
C ARG A 51 3.97 14.40 1.52
N ARG A 52 3.15 13.55 2.13
CA ARG A 52 3.19 12.12 1.81
C ARG A 52 2.85 11.87 0.34
N TRP A 53 1.84 12.57 -0.16
CA TRP A 53 1.46 12.44 -1.57
C TRP A 53 2.58 12.90 -2.50
N VAL A 54 3.20 14.03 -2.16
CA VAL A 54 4.27 14.59 -2.98
C VAL A 54 5.48 13.64 -3.00
N ARG A 55 5.85 13.10 -1.85
CA ARG A 55 6.99 12.19 -1.77
C ARG A 55 6.74 10.91 -2.54
N GLN A 56 5.52 10.40 -2.46
CA GLN A 56 5.18 9.19 -3.22
C GLN A 56 5.22 9.47 -4.72
N ALA A 57 4.72 10.62 -5.15
CA ALA A 57 4.78 11.00 -6.56
C ALA A 57 6.21 11.12 -7.03
N GLU A 58 7.09 11.65 -6.19
CA GLU A 58 8.51 11.75 -6.53
C GLU A 58 9.15 10.38 -6.68
N ARG A 59 8.78 9.44 -5.81
CA ARG A 59 9.28 8.07 -5.94
C ARG A 59 8.75 7.39 -7.20
N ASP A 60 7.46 7.60 -7.49
CA ASP A 60 6.84 7.02 -8.67
C ASP A 60 7.47 7.53 -9.96
N SER A 61 7.93 8.77 -9.96
CA SER A 61 8.57 9.36 -11.15
C SER A 61 10.08 9.15 -11.17
N GLY A 62 10.64 8.50 -10.15
CA GLY A 62 12.08 8.24 -10.09
C GLY A 62 12.91 9.37 -9.56
N GLN A 63 12.29 10.46 -9.11
CA GLN A 63 13.03 11.60 -8.57
C GLN A 63 13.55 11.34 -7.16
N ARG A 64 13.01 10.34 -6.49
CA ARG A 64 13.39 10.00 -5.14
C ARG A 64 13.49 8.49 -5.03
N ALA A 65 14.49 8.00 -4.31
CA ALA A 65 14.64 6.57 -4.08
C ALA A 65 13.49 6.06 -3.22
N GLY A 66 13.12 4.81 -3.42
CA GLY A 66 12.07 4.17 -2.66
C GLY A 66 11.15 3.39 -3.57
N LEU A 67 10.20 2.69 -2.97
CA LEU A 67 9.26 1.87 -3.72
C LEU A 67 8.23 2.75 -4.41
N THR A 68 7.96 2.46 -5.67
CA THR A 68 6.84 3.08 -6.36
C THR A 68 5.54 2.53 -5.79
N THR A 69 4.44 3.18 -6.13
CA THR A 69 3.12 2.72 -5.71
C THR A 69 2.86 1.30 -6.22
N ASP A 70 3.19 1.05 -7.49
CA ASP A 70 3.00 -0.27 -8.09
C ASP A 70 3.86 -1.32 -7.40
N GLU A 71 5.11 -1.00 -7.11
CA GLU A 71 6.00 -1.93 -6.43
C GLU A 71 5.51 -2.24 -5.03
N ARG A 72 5.01 -1.24 -4.33
CA ARG A 72 4.47 -1.41 -2.99
C ARG A 72 3.25 -2.32 -3.01
N GLN A 73 2.38 -2.14 -3.99
CA GLN A 73 1.21 -2.99 -4.14
C GLN A 73 1.61 -4.42 -4.47
N ARG A 74 2.58 -4.57 -5.37
CA ARG A 74 3.09 -5.89 -5.74
C ARG A 74 3.66 -6.61 -4.53
N LEU A 75 4.39 -5.88 -3.69
CA LEU A 75 4.95 -6.46 -2.47
C LEU A 75 3.85 -6.97 -1.55
N LYS A 76 2.79 -6.18 -1.36
CA LYS A 76 1.67 -6.60 -0.53
C LYS A 76 1.00 -7.85 -1.07
N ASP A 77 0.82 -7.90 -2.39
CA ASP A 77 0.19 -9.05 -3.04
C ASP A 77 1.04 -10.30 -2.85
N LEU A 78 2.35 -10.17 -3.01
CA LEU A 78 3.27 -11.28 -2.84
C LEU A 78 3.32 -11.76 -1.39
N GLU A 79 3.26 -10.84 -0.45
CA GLU A 79 3.24 -11.21 0.97
C GLU A 79 1.98 -12.00 1.31
N ARG A 80 0.84 -11.56 0.77
CA ARG A 80 -0.42 -12.28 0.99
C ARG A 80 -0.36 -13.67 0.37
N GLU A 81 0.11 -13.74 -0.87
CA GLU A 81 0.25 -15.00 -1.57
C GLU A 81 1.18 -15.95 -0.82
N ASN A 82 2.27 -15.41 -0.29
CA ASN A 82 3.22 -16.20 0.47
C ASN A 82 2.59 -16.77 1.73
N ARG A 83 1.80 -15.98 2.45
CA ARG A 83 1.10 -16.46 3.64
C ARG A 83 0.11 -17.57 3.29
N ASP A 84 -0.63 -17.39 2.18
CA ASP A 84 -1.61 -18.38 1.75
C ASP A 84 -0.93 -19.68 1.34
N LEU A 85 0.18 -19.59 0.63
CA LEU A 85 0.93 -20.77 0.22
C LEU A 85 1.51 -21.50 1.41
N LYS A 86 2.00 -20.78 2.39
CA LYS A 86 2.53 -21.39 3.60
C LYS A 86 1.45 -22.13 4.37
N ARG A 87 0.27 -21.51 4.45
CA ARG A 87 -0.87 -22.14 5.12
C ARG A 87 -1.29 -23.41 4.41
N THR A 88 -1.43 -23.34 3.09
CA THR A 88 -1.81 -24.49 2.29
C THR A 88 -0.79 -25.60 2.43
N ASN A 89 0.49 -25.23 2.40
CA ASN A 89 1.57 -26.19 2.54
C ASN A 89 1.50 -26.89 3.90
N GLU A 90 1.23 -26.14 4.95
CA GLU A 90 1.10 -26.74 6.28
C GLU A 90 -0.08 -27.68 6.37
N ILE A 91 -1.22 -27.28 5.80
CA ILE A 91 -2.41 -28.13 5.78
C ILE A 91 -2.12 -29.44 5.04
N LEU A 92 -1.47 -29.35 3.89
CA LEU A 92 -1.15 -30.55 3.10
C LEU A 92 -0.15 -31.43 3.84
N ARG A 93 0.81 -30.84 4.53
CA ARG A 93 1.78 -31.61 5.30
C ARG A 93 1.09 -32.39 6.42
N LEU A 94 0.19 -31.72 7.12
CA LEU A 94 -0.55 -32.38 8.21
C LEU A 94 -1.48 -33.46 7.68
N ALA A 95 -2.15 -33.20 6.56
CA ALA A 95 -3.02 -34.17 5.92
C ALA A 95 -2.24 -35.39 5.48
N SER A 96 -1.07 -35.16 4.89
CA SER A 96 -0.21 -36.28 4.45
C SER A 96 0.23 -37.14 5.62
N ALA A 97 0.59 -36.51 6.73
CA ALA A 97 0.99 -37.24 7.93
C ALA A 97 -0.19 -38.07 8.48
N TYR A 98 -1.37 -37.45 8.48
CA TYR A 98 -2.58 -38.15 8.94
C TYR A 98 -2.89 -39.37 8.09
N PHE A 99 -2.86 -39.20 6.78
CA PHE A 99 -3.15 -40.33 5.89
C PHE A 99 -2.09 -41.40 5.97
N ALA A 100 -0.83 -41.02 6.13
CA ALA A 100 0.24 -42.01 6.28
C ALA A 100 0.03 -42.84 7.54
N LYS A 101 -0.35 -42.20 8.63
CA LYS A 101 -0.62 -42.90 9.88
C LYS A 101 -1.82 -43.82 9.76
N ALA A 102 -2.89 -43.34 9.12
CA ALA A 102 -4.07 -44.15 8.91
C ALA A 102 -3.76 -45.39 8.11
N GLU A 103 -2.91 -45.26 7.11
CA GLU A 103 -2.52 -46.42 6.27
C GLU A 103 -1.71 -47.42 7.08
N LEU A 104 -0.81 -46.98 7.93
CA LEU A 104 -0.04 -47.84 8.78
C LEU A 104 -0.94 -48.57 9.77
N ASP A 105 -1.86 -47.88 10.38
CA ASP A 105 -2.80 -48.49 11.32
C ASP A 105 -3.64 -49.57 10.63
N ARG A 106 -4.07 -49.30 9.42
CA ARG A 106 -4.86 -50.26 8.66
C ARG A 106 -4.04 -51.52 8.35
N ARG A 107 -2.77 -51.36 8.02
CA ARG A 107 -1.91 -52.50 7.70
C ARG A 107 -1.50 -53.33 8.90
N ALA A 108 -1.52 -52.70 10.07
CA ALA A 108 -1.09 -53.35 11.29
C ALA A 108 -2.05 -54.45 11.74
N LYS A 109 -3.23 -54.53 11.18
CA LYS A 109 -4.19 -55.56 11.55
C LYS A 109 -3.94 -56.87 10.89
#